data_ac121d9802540938f5c588b7af93ce87
#
_entry.id   ac121d9802540938f5c588b7af93ce87
#
_cell.length_a   1.000
_cell.length_b   1.000
_cell.length_c   1.000
_cell.angle_alpha   90.00
_cell.angle_beta   90.00
_cell.angle_gamma   90.00
#
_symmetry.space_group_name_H-M   'P 1'
#
loop_
_entity.id
_entity.type
_entity.pdbx_description
1 polymer ?
#
loop_
_entity_poly.entity_id
_entity_poly.type
_entity_poly.pdbx_seq_one_letter_code
_entity_poly.pdbx_strand_id
1 'polypeptide(L)'
;MKIFTCGDSYEDKATCIYRAWEYALGLGQGAAGHGEVKILREPIAQLDMFAEYVHIDGEQDIAEKFTRSVRSISPVVYRNVFYALLSDCGEAVDAVYRYLILAFREGRRVEHMLIRPEAMRVMELSRNVSNESHKFREMARFTSVDRKVYVCHIEPKCDVSM
;
A
#
# COMPACT_ATOMS: atom_id res chain seq x y z
N MET A 1 -20.05 7.59 -5.74
CA MET A 1 -18.74 7.08 -5.22
C MET A 1 -18.28 5.95 -6.11
N LYS A 2 -17.03 5.96 -6.55
CA LYS A 2 -16.41 4.93 -7.39
C LYS A 2 -15.42 4.12 -6.58
N ILE A 3 -15.52 2.80 -6.66
CA ILE A 3 -14.64 1.88 -5.93
C ILE A 3 -13.71 1.21 -6.93
N PHE A 4 -12.41 1.43 -6.75
CA PHE A 4 -11.36 0.77 -7.50
C PHE A 4 -10.94 -0.49 -6.76
N THR A 5 -10.77 -1.59 -7.48
CA THR A 5 -10.34 -2.87 -6.90
C THR A 5 -9.05 -3.33 -7.54
N CYS A 6 -8.22 -4.02 -6.79
CA CYS A 6 -6.96 -4.55 -7.28
C CYS A 6 -6.61 -5.89 -6.64
N GLY A 7 -5.71 -6.62 -7.29
CA GLY A 7 -5.07 -7.81 -6.74
C GLY A 7 -4.11 -7.49 -5.59
N ASP A 8 -3.31 -8.48 -5.21
CA ASP A 8 -2.45 -8.40 -4.02
C ASP A 8 -0.99 -8.05 -4.35
N SER A 9 -0.59 -8.06 -5.62
CA SER A 9 0.77 -7.68 -5.99
C SER A 9 1.04 -6.19 -5.73
N TYR A 10 2.31 -5.84 -5.57
CA TYR A 10 2.70 -4.43 -5.45
C TYR A 10 2.30 -3.62 -6.68
N GLU A 11 2.48 -4.21 -7.87
CA GLU A 11 2.14 -3.60 -9.16
C GLU A 11 0.64 -3.32 -9.26
N ASP A 12 -0.22 -4.26 -8.85
CA ASP A 12 -1.68 -4.08 -8.84
C ASP A 12 -2.08 -2.91 -7.94
N LYS A 13 -1.57 -2.89 -6.71
CA LYS A 13 -1.85 -1.86 -5.71
C LYS A 13 -1.37 -0.48 -6.16
N ALA A 14 -0.12 -0.40 -6.66
CA ALA A 14 0.48 0.85 -7.14
C ALA A 14 -0.25 1.41 -8.35
N THR A 15 -0.59 0.56 -9.33
CA THR A 15 -1.36 0.93 -10.52
C THR A 15 -2.75 1.40 -10.13
N CYS A 16 -3.41 0.67 -9.23
CA CYS A 16 -4.75 1.02 -8.76
C CYS A 16 -4.79 2.40 -8.10
N ILE A 17 -3.84 2.69 -7.21
CA ILE A 17 -3.71 4.02 -6.58
C ILE A 17 -3.50 5.11 -7.65
N TYR A 18 -2.64 4.86 -8.63
CA TYR A 18 -2.35 5.81 -9.70
C TYR A 18 -3.59 6.09 -10.55
N ARG A 19 -4.32 5.06 -10.99
CA ARG A 19 -5.54 5.19 -11.79
C ARG A 19 -6.68 5.87 -11.00
N ALA A 20 -6.83 5.53 -9.73
CA ALA A 20 -7.78 6.20 -8.85
C ALA A 20 -7.47 7.70 -8.69
N TRP A 21 -6.18 8.04 -8.65
CA TRP A 21 -5.71 9.44 -8.60
C TRP A 21 -6.03 10.19 -9.91
N GLU A 22 -5.72 9.60 -11.07
CA GLU A 22 -6.06 10.17 -12.38
C GLU A 22 -7.57 10.44 -12.49
N TYR A 23 -8.39 9.48 -12.05
CA TYR A 23 -9.85 9.65 -12.03
C TYR A 23 -10.28 10.81 -11.14
N ALA A 24 -9.78 10.88 -9.91
CA ALA A 24 -10.12 11.94 -8.96
C ALA A 24 -9.77 13.34 -9.51
N LEU A 25 -8.62 13.48 -10.17
CA LEU A 25 -8.23 14.73 -10.84
C LEU A 25 -9.15 15.04 -12.04
N GLY A 26 -9.55 14.04 -12.80
CA GLY A 26 -10.46 14.17 -13.96
C GLY A 26 -11.86 14.67 -13.61
N LEU A 27 -12.30 14.53 -12.34
CA LEU A 27 -13.56 15.08 -11.88
C LEU A 27 -13.58 16.62 -11.82
N GLY A 28 -12.41 17.27 -11.92
CA GLY A 28 -12.31 18.73 -11.92
C GLY A 28 -12.68 19.41 -10.58
N GLN A 29 -12.85 18.63 -9.53
CA GLN A 29 -13.28 19.09 -8.21
C GLN A 29 -12.10 19.35 -7.24
N GLY A 30 -10.88 19.32 -7.75
CA GLY A 30 -9.67 19.47 -6.93
C GLY A 30 -9.60 18.44 -5.79
N ALA A 31 -9.34 18.89 -4.57
CA ALA A 31 -9.25 17.99 -3.42
C ALA A 31 -10.54 17.23 -3.09
N ALA A 32 -11.71 17.75 -3.43
CA ALA A 32 -13.01 17.11 -3.19
C ALA A 32 -13.19 15.86 -4.05
N GLY A 33 -12.60 15.80 -5.25
CA GLY A 33 -12.67 14.63 -6.14
C GLY A 33 -12.11 13.35 -5.51
N HIS A 34 -11.12 13.49 -4.61
CA HIS A 34 -10.59 12.34 -3.87
C HIS A 34 -11.60 11.74 -2.87
N GLY A 35 -12.63 12.49 -2.46
CA GLY A 35 -13.71 11.99 -1.60
C GLY A 35 -14.63 10.99 -2.32
N GLU A 36 -14.73 11.08 -3.65
CA GLU A 36 -15.56 10.22 -4.48
C GLU A 36 -14.90 8.87 -4.85
N VAL A 37 -13.70 8.63 -4.34
CA VAL A 37 -12.88 7.44 -4.62
C VAL A 37 -12.68 6.62 -3.36
N LYS A 38 -12.81 5.30 -3.49
CA LYS A 38 -12.39 4.31 -2.51
C LYS A 38 -11.59 3.21 -3.20
N ILE A 39 -10.62 2.64 -2.51
CA ILE A 39 -9.82 1.54 -3.06
C ILE A 39 -9.94 0.33 -2.14
N LEU A 40 -10.18 -0.85 -2.73
CA LEU A 40 -10.28 -2.10 -2.00
C LEU A 40 -9.39 -3.16 -2.65
N ARG A 41 -8.71 -3.93 -1.80
CA ARG A 41 -8.00 -5.14 -2.24
C ARG A 41 -8.98 -6.31 -2.32
N GLU A 42 -8.88 -7.10 -3.35
CA GLU A 42 -9.63 -8.36 -3.48
C GLU A 42 -9.03 -9.49 -2.62
N PRO A 43 -9.86 -10.46 -2.17
CA PRO A 43 -11.29 -10.57 -2.37
C PRO A 43 -12.10 -9.61 -1.48
N ILE A 44 -13.20 -9.07 -2.02
CA ILE A 44 -14.09 -8.14 -1.33
C ILE A 44 -15.13 -8.94 -0.55
N ALA A 45 -15.17 -8.77 0.77
CA ALA A 45 -16.09 -9.50 1.64
C ALA A 45 -17.55 -9.06 1.50
N GLN A 46 -17.79 -7.78 1.20
CA GLN A 46 -19.14 -7.21 1.08
C GLN A 46 -19.18 -6.15 -0.02
N LEU A 47 -20.09 -6.30 -0.95
CA LEU A 47 -20.34 -5.34 -2.03
C LEU A 47 -21.34 -4.28 -1.59
N ASP A 48 -21.06 -3.01 -1.93
CA ASP A 48 -21.99 -1.90 -1.81
C ASP A 48 -22.85 -1.84 -3.11
N MET A 49 -24.17 -2.01 -2.97
CA MET A 49 -25.08 -2.04 -4.11
C MET A 49 -25.19 -0.70 -4.88
N PHE A 50 -24.77 0.39 -4.26
CA PHE A 50 -24.85 1.73 -4.86
C PHE A 50 -23.51 2.26 -5.36
N ALA A 51 -22.45 1.44 -5.34
CA ALA A 51 -21.14 1.80 -5.82
C ALA A 51 -20.84 1.21 -7.19
N GLU A 52 -20.10 1.96 -8.01
CA GLU A 52 -19.53 1.47 -9.26
C GLU A 52 -18.16 0.86 -8.96
N TYR A 53 -17.96 -0.40 -9.33
CA TYR A 53 -16.70 -1.12 -9.15
C TYR A 53 -15.91 -1.16 -10.44
N VAL A 54 -14.62 -0.88 -10.36
CA VAL A 54 -13.68 -0.96 -11.47
C VAL A 54 -12.45 -1.72 -11.02
N HIS A 55 -12.22 -2.88 -11.63
CA HIS A 55 -11.00 -3.67 -11.40
C HIS A 55 -9.83 -3.08 -12.19
N ILE A 56 -8.67 -3.01 -11.56
CA ILE A 56 -7.43 -2.51 -12.15
C ILE A 56 -6.36 -3.59 -12.03
N ASP A 57 -5.89 -4.05 -13.18
CA ASP A 57 -4.74 -4.92 -13.29
C ASP A 57 -3.43 -4.13 -13.16
N GLY A 58 -2.39 -4.79 -12.66
CA GLY A 58 -1.06 -4.19 -12.52
C GLY A 58 -0.41 -3.89 -13.86
N GLU A 59 0.09 -2.67 -14.01
CA GLU A 59 0.89 -2.21 -15.15
C GLU A 59 2.26 -1.77 -14.64
N GLN A 60 3.32 -2.47 -15.03
CA GLN A 60 4.68 -2.20 -14.54
C GLN A 60 5.10 -0.75 -14.76
N ASP A 61 4.87 -0.19 -15.94
CA ASP A 61 5.22 1.20 -16.26
C ASP A 61 4.52 2.21 -15.35
N ILE A 62 3.26 1.93 -15.00
CA ILE A 62 2.47 2.78 -14.11
C ILE A 62 2.96 2.64 -12.67
N ALA A 63 3.23 1.42 -12.22
CA ALA A 63 3.77 1.15 -10.90
C ALA A 63 5.15 1.82 -10.70
N GLU A 64 5.99 1.85 -11.74
CA GLU A 64 7.26 2.57 -11.71
C GLU A 64 7.08 4.10 -11.65
N LYS A 65 6.11 4.66 -12.38
CA LYS A 65 5.75 6.08 -12.30
C LYS A 65 5.27 6.44 -10.90
N PHE A 66 4.38 5.63 -10.33
CA PHE A 66 3.91 5.77 -8.96
C PHE A 66 5.08 5.78 -7.98
N THR A 67 5.94 4.77 -8.05
CA THR A 67 7.13 4.62 -7.19
C THR A 67 8.05 5.84 -7.26
N ARG A 68 8.35 6.33 -8.47
CA ARG A 68 9.17 7.54 -8.67
C ARG A 68 8.52 8.78 -8.07
N SER A 69 7.20 8.94 -8.25
CA SER A 69 6.45 10.08 -7.69
C SER A 69 6.48 10.09 -6.17
N VAL A 70 6.28 8.94 -5.53
CA VAL A 70 6.32 8.83 -4.07
C VAL A 70 7.74 9.06 -3.53
N ARG A 71 8.77 8.51 -4.18
CA ARG A 71 10.17 8.74 -3.82
C ARG A 71 10.59 10.22 -3.92
N SER A 72 9.99 10.97 -4.85
CA SER A 72 10.29 12.40 -4.99
C SER A 72 9.83 13.24 -3.80
N ILE A 73 8.85 12.76 -3.02
CA ILE A 73 8.43 13.43 -1.78
C ILE A 73 9.53 13.26 -0.71
N SER A 74 9.87 12.00 -0.39
CA SER A 74 10.89 11.65 0.60
C SER A 74 11.16 10.14 0.58
N PRO A 75 12.41 9.71 0.85
CA PRO A 75 12.72 8.30 1.06
C PRO A 75 11.97 7.66 2.22
N VAL A 76 11.67 8.44 3.27
CA VAL A 76 10.92 7.96 4.45
C VAL A 76 9.46 7.72 4.09
N VAL A 77 8.83 8.66 3.36
CA VAL A 77 7.46 8.51 2.85
C VAL A 77 7.37 7.27 1.97
N TYR A 78 8.30 7.11 1.04
CA TYR A 78 8.33 5.93 0.17
C TYR A 78 8.43 4.62 0.95
N ARG A 79 9.35 4.54 1.91
CA ARG A 79 9.50 3.35 2.75
C ARG A 79 8.21 3.01 3.50
N ASN A 80 7.57 4.01 4.11
CA ASN A 80 6.33 3.80 4.85
C ASN A 80 5.19 3.35 3.95
N VAL A 81 5.06 3.94 2.76
CA VAL A 81 4.08 3.53 1.74
C VAL A 81 4.35 2.11 1.26
N PHE A 82 5.59 1.81 0.90
CA PHE A 82 5.97 0.48 0.43
C PHE A 82 5.63 -0.60 1.46
N TYR A 83 6.05 -0.43 2.71
CA TYR A 83 5.75 -1.40 3.76
C TYR A 83 4.26 -1.49 4.08
N ALA A 84 3.53 -0.38 4.07
CA ALA A 84 2.08 -0.42 4.28
C ALA A 84 1.35 -1.22 3.19
N LEU A 85 1.82 -1.14 1.92
CA LEU A 85 1.25 -1.91 0.81
C LEU A 85 1.56 -3.42 0.89
N LEU A 86 2.59 -3.84 1.63
CA LEU A 86 2.89 -5.24 1.91
C LEU A 86 2.04 -5.82 3.05
N SER A 87 1.25 -5.00 3.74
CA SER A 87 0.35 -5.43 4.80
C SER A 87 -0.77 -6.33 4.28
N ASP A 88 -1.14 -7.33 5.06
CA ASP A 88 -2.31 -8.18 4.79
C ASP A 88 -3.67 -7.48 5.06
N CYS A 89 -3.65 -6.26 5.56
CA CYS A 89 -4.87 -5.49 5.81
C CYS A 89 -5.57 -5.10 4.50
N GLY A 90 -6.84 -5.51 4.32
CA GLY A 90 -7.60 -5.23 3.11
C GLY A 90 -7.82 -3.74 2.83
N GLU A 91 -7.76 -2.89 3.86
CA GLU A 91 -7.90 -1.43 3.76
C GLU A 91 -6.56 -0.69 3.57
N ALA A 92 -5.44 -1.42 3.52
CA ALA A 92 -4.11 -0.81 3.44
C ALA A 92 -3.96 0.09 2.21
N VAL A 93 -4.52 -0.31 1.06
CA VAL A 93 -4.41 0.43 -0.20
C VAL A 93 -5.15 1.77 -0.12
N ASP A 94 -6.37 1.79 0.45
CA ASP A 94 -7.13 3.04 0.65
C ASP A 94 -6.45 3.94 1.70
N ALA A 95 -5.92 3.35 2.78
CA ALA A 95 -5.17 4.10 3.79
C ALA A 95 -3.93 4.79 3.18
N VAL A 96 -3.19 4.08 2.32
CA VAL A 96 -2.05 4.65 1.58
C VAL A 96 -2.53 5.75 0.63
N TYR A 97 -3.63 5.55 -0.10
CA TYR A 97 -4.19 6.57 -0.98
C TYR A 97 -4.51 7.86 -0.20
N ARG A 98 -5.20 7.78 0.95
CA ARG A 98 -5.51 8.94 1.80
C ARG A 98 -4.25 9.62 2.33
N TYR A 99 -3.27 8.82 2.75
CA TYR A 99 -1.97 9.34 3.19
C TYR A 99 -1.23 10.09 2.08
N LEU A 100 -1.26 9.59 0.84
CA LEU A 100 -0.60 10.23 -0.29
C LEU A 100 -1.24 11.60 -0.64
N ILE A 101 -2.56 11.76 -0.48
CA ILE A 101 -3.21 13.07 -0.64
C ILE A 101 -2.59 14.09 0.32
N LEU A 102 -2.38 13.68 1.57
CA LEU A 102 -1.72 14.52 2.55
C LEU A 102 -0.24 14.76 2.20
N ALA A 103 0.47 13.68 1.82
CA ALA A 103 1.90 13.74 1.54
C ALA A 103 2.26 14.61 0.33
N PHE A 104 1.46 14.56 -0.75
CA PHE A 104 1.66 15.46 -1.90
C PHE A 104 1.34 16.92 -1.59
N ARG A 105 0.43 17.19 -0.64
CA ARG A 105 0.11 18.55 -0.22
C ARG A 105 1.18 19.13 0.71
N GLU A 106 1.64 18.37 1.69
CA GLU A 106 2.53 18.84 2.76
C GLU A 106 4.02 18.59 2.47
N GLY A 107 4.31 17.77 1.45
CA GLY A 107 5.68 17.36 1.14
C GLY A 107 6.33 16.61 2.31
N ARG A 108 7.62 16.84 2.54
CA ARG A 108 8.38 16.18 3.62
C ARG A 108 7.86 16.43 5.02
N ARG A 109 7.05 17.47 5.24
CA ARG A 109 6.47 17.77 6.56
C ARG A 109 5.56 16.68 7.07
N VAL A 110 4.98 15.86 6.17
CA VAL A 110 4.11 14.73 6.54
C VAL A 110 4.81 13.71 7.45
N GLU A 111 6.13 13.60 7.38
CA GLU A 111 6.93 12.70 8.24
C GLU A 111 6.76 13.00 9.74
N HIS A 112 6.44 14.24 10.08
CA HIS A 112 6.28 14.72 11.46
C HIS A 112 4.80 14.90 11.85
N MET A 113 3.86 14.65 10.93
CA MET A 113 2.43 14.87 11.15
C MET A 113 1.74 13.63 11.76
N LEU A 114 2.33 13.07 12.83
CA LEU A 114 1.87 11.81 13.47
C LEU A 114 0.49 11.91 14.12
N ILE A 115 -0.04 13.13 14.32
CA ILE A 115 -1.38 13.35 14.88
C ILE A 115 -2.46 13.15 13.81
N ARG A 116 -2.09 13.22 12.54
CA ARG A 116 -3.05 13.02 11.43
C ARG A 116 -3.43 11.54 11.31
N PRO A 117 -4.72 11.21 11.30
CA PRO A 117 -5.17 9.82 11.26
C PRO A 117 -4.63 9.06 10.04
N GLU A 118 -4.54 9.71 8.89
CA GLU A 118 -4.01 9.13 7.67
C GLU A 118 -2.53 8.74 7.80
N ALA A 119 -1.72 9.62 8.42
CA ALA A 119 -0.30 9.35 8.67
C ALA A 119 -0.12 8.27 9.75
N MET A 120 -0.88 8.34 10.84
CA MET A 120 -0.86 7.35 11.91
C MET A 120 -1.16 5.95 11.38
N ARG A 121 -2.21 5.82 10.53
CA ARG A 121 -2.63 4.52 9.99
C ARG A 121 -1.55 3.89 9.11
N VAL A 122 -0.95 4.64 8.19
CA VAL A 122 0.12 4.13 7.32
C VAL A 122 1.36 3.76 8.13
N MET A 123 1.71 4.54 9.14
CA MET A 123 2.85 4.21 10.01
C MET A 123 2.60 2.96 10.86
N GLU A 124 1.37 2.75 11.34
CA GLU A 124 0.98 1.52 12.04
C GLU A 124 1.13 0.30 11.12
N LEU A 125 0.58 0.36 9.91
CA LEU A 125 0.68 -0.71 8.90
C LEU A 125 2.15 -1.01 8.56
N SER A 126 2.94 0.02 8.28
CA SER A 126 4.37 -0.10 7.98
C SER A 126 5.14 -0.74 9.14
N ARG A 127 4.85 -0.34 10.37
CA ARG A 127 5.49 -0.89 11.57
C ARG A 127 5.13 -2.36 11.77
N ASN A 128 3.87 -2.74 11.53
CA ASN A 128 3.43 -4.13 11.67
C ASN A 128 4.19 -5.05 10.73
N VAL A 129 4.33 -4.68 9.45
CA VAL A 129 5.10 -5.44 8.47
C VAL A 129 6.58 -5.52 8.85
N SER A 130 7.18 -4.38 9.23
CA SER A 130 8.58 -4.33 9.65
C SER A 130 8.84 -5.20 10.88
N ASN A 131 7.96 -5.17 11.86
CA ASN A 131 8.08 -5.99 13.08
C ASN A 131 7.92 -7.48 12.76
N GLU A 132 7.01 -7.84 11.86
CA GLU A 132 6.83 -9.23 11.43
C GLU A 132 8.07 -9.74 10.71
N SER A 133 8.62 -8.98 9.76
CA SER A 133 9.87 -9.31 9.08
C SER A 133 11.03 -9.49 10.06
N HIS A 134 11.14 -8.58 11.03
CA HIS A 134 12.18 -8.65 12.07
C HIS A 134 12.05 -9.92 12.92
N LYS A 135 10.83 -10.24 13.35
CA LYS A 135 10.53 -11.44 14.11
C LYS A 135 10.97 -12.70 13.37
N PHE A 136 10.68 -12.82 12.08
CA PHE A 136 11.09 -13.98 11.29
C PHE A 136 12.60 -14.07 11.12
N ARG A 137 13.31 -12.95 10.95
CA ARG A 137 14.79 -12.93 10.91
C ARG A 137 15.43 -13.42 12.20
N GLU A 138 14.87 -13.07 13.35
CA GLU A 138 15.38 -13.47 14.66
C GLU A 138 15.02 -14.92 15.00
N MET A 139 13.89 -15.42 14.55
CA MET A 139 13.35 -16.74 14.91
C MET A 139 13.59 -17.81 13.83
N ALA A 140 14.13 -17.46 12.67
CA ALA A 140 14.38 -18.41 11.60
C ALA A 140 15.36 -19.49 12.04
N ARG A 141 14.91 -20.75 11.96
CA ARG A 141 15.72 -21.93 12.23
C ARG A 141 15.92 -22.70 10.94
N PHE A 142 17.16 -22.84 10.53
CA PHE A 142 17.53 -23.57 9.32
C PHE A 142 17.85 -25.02 9.65
N THR A 143 17.27 -25.95 8.89
CA THR A 143 17.59 -27.37 8.93
C THR A 143 18.43 -27.72 7.73
N SER A 144 19.55 -28.41 7.92
CA SER A 144 20.36 -28.91 6.81
C SER A 144 19.80 -30.22 6.27
N VAL A 145 19.58 -30.27 4.96
CA VAL A 145 19.09 -31.49 4.29
C VAL A 145 20.26 -32.42 3.94
N ASP A 146 21.37 -31.88 3.42
CA ASP A 146 22.53 -32.66 2.94
C ASP A 146 23.90 -32.01 3.26
N ARG A 147 23.96 -31.17 4.27
CA ARG A 147 25.10 -30.32 4.64
C ARG A 147 25.46 -29.22 3.62
N LYS A 148 24.74 -29.11 2.50
CA LYS A 148 24.96 -28.10 1.46
C LYS A 148 23.76 -27.16 1.33
N VAL A 149 22.56 -27.67 1.63
CA VAL A 149 21.31 -26.92 1.52
C VAL A 149 20.73 -26.72 2.91
N TYR A 150 20.38 -25.47 3.24
CA TYR A 150 19.71 -25.09 4.48
C TYR A 150 18.32 -24.59 4.15
N VAL A 151 17.31 -25.17 4.78
CA VAL A 151 15.90 -24.84 4.57
C VAL A 151 15.29 -24.32 5.85
N CYS A 152 14.55 -23.23 5.74
CA CYS A 152 13.73 -22.69 6.82
C CYS A 152 12.32 -22.47 6.29
N HIS A 153 11.31 -23.04 6.95
CA HIS A 153 9.90 -22.80 6.64
C HIS A 153 9.37 -21.66 7.52
N ILE A 154 8.75 -20.67 6.90
CA ILE A 154 8.09 -19.55 7.59
C ILE A 154 6.71 -19.34 6.98
N GLU A 155 5.74 -18.93 7.82
CA GLU A 155 4.37 -18.61 7.43
C GLU A 155 4.00 -17.20 7.91
N PRO A 156 4.44 -16.15 7.22
CA PRO A 156 4.09 -14.78 7.57
C PRO A 156 2.65 -14.44 7.17
N LYS A 157 2.04 -13.49 7.87
CA LYS A 157 0.74 -12.91 7.49
C LYS A 157 0.90 -11.80 6.45
N CYS A 158 1.96 -10.99 6.61
CA CYS A 158 2.29 -9.93 5.66
C CYS A 158 3.31 -10.44 4.63
N ASP A 159 3.42 -9.76 3.49
CA ASP A 159 4.52 -10.02 2.57
C ASP A 159 5.84 -9.53 3.20
N VAL A 160 6.71 -10.47 3.51
CA VAL A 160 8.04 -10.22 4.13
C VAL A 160 9.20 -10.60 3.20
N SER A 161 8.94 -10.80 1.92
CA SER A 161 9.92 -11.22 0.90
C SER A 161 10.89 -10.10 0.47
N MET A 162 11.05 -9.08 1.28
CA MET A 162 11.89 -7.88 1.07
C MET A 162 13.38 -8.16 1.03
#